data_93ae7df3af5731a0930857481af45b4d
#
_entry.id   93ae7df3af5731a0930857481af45b4d
#
_cell.length_a   1.000
_cell.length_b   1.000
_cell.length_c   1.000
_cell.angle_alpha   90.00
_cell.angle_beta   90.00
_cell.angle_gamma   90.00
#
_symmetry.space_group_name_H-M   'P 1'
#
loop_
_entity.id
_entity.type
_entity.pdbx_description
1 polymer ?
#
loop_
_entity_poly.entity_id
_entity_poly.type
_entity_poly.pdbx_seq_one_letter_code
_entity_poly.pdbx_strand_id
1 'polypeptide(L)'
;MAELPDGALMQRAAAGLAAAVADLLGGAYGRRVVLLVGPGDNGGDALWAGARLARRGARVDALLLAEQAHEAGLAALRAAGGRATRDLADLHPDLHPGPDVVVDGIIGIGGRPGLRPDAVAALDHFAGVPVVAVDVPSGVDVDTGSLHGPHVTADLTVTFGTHKAAHLVDPASRASGALHLVDLGLDLPPATIEALQPHDVRALLPRPGSDAHKYTRGVVGVRAGSGTYPGAALLAVAGANSGLAGMVRYVGPEAIADRVRATHPEVVGAGRVQAWVVGPGGGDDAARMLAEARDDGVPVVVDADALRHVDGPVPGCVLTPHAGELAAMLDVERTEVEACPLDSVRDAARRWDCVVLLKGHHTLVADPDGRVRVTTTGVPWLATAGAGDVLAGLVGALLAAGLEPYDAASVGSWVHGAAATEASGGGPLTASRVAVEVPRVVRETLAAPGPGALG
;
A
#
# COMPACT_ATOMS: atom_id res chain seq x y z
N MET A 1 -25.38 13.54 -13.83
CA MET A 1 -25.51 13.74 -12.36
C MET A 1 -26.64 14.72 -12.10
N ALA A 2 -27.62 14.38 -11.23
CA ALA A 2 -28.50 15.41 -10.70
C ALA A 2 -27.65 16.41 -9.91
N GLU A 3 -27.82 17.71 -10.15
CA GLU A 3 -27.16 18.75 -9.38
C GLU A 3 -27.53 18.57 -7.91
N LEU A 4 -26.55 18.23 -7.08
CA LEU A 4 -26.75 18.16 -5.64
C LEU A 4 -26.89 19.58 -5.10
N PRO A 5 -27.78 19.84 -4.11
CA PRO A 5 -27.86 21.12 -3.46
C PRO A 5 -26.51 21.56 -2.88
N ASP A 6 -26.27 22.87 -2.85
CA ASP A 6 -25.05 23.43 -2.23
C ASP A 6 -24.85 22.90 -0.82
N GLY A 7 -23.63 22.47 -0.51
CA GLY A 7 -23.26 21.89 0.77
C GLY A 7 -23.71 20.44 1.01
N ALA A 8 -24.41 19.80 0.08
CA ALA A 8 -24.87 18.41 0.27
C ALA A 8 -23.71 17.41 0.48
N LEU A 9 -22.61 17.58 -0.25
CA LEU A 9 -21.41 16.73 -0.10
C LEU A 9 -20.79 16.90 1.29
N MET A 10 -20.61 18.13 1.75
CA MET A 10 -20.10 18.42 3.10
C MET A 10 -21.02 17.83 4.19
N GLN A 11 -22.34 17.90 4.01
CA GLN A 11 -23.28 17.31 4.97
C GLN A 11 -23.20 15.77 5.00
N ARG A 12 -22.92 15.10 3.86
CA ARG A 12 -22.67 13.65 3.81
C ARG A 12 -21.33 13.31 4.47
N ALA A 13 -20.27 14.05 4.15
CA ALA A 13 -18.94 13.90 4.75
C ALA A 13 -19.00 14.04 6.28
N ALA A 14 -19.58 15.15 6.77
CA ALA A 14 -19.76 15.41 8.19
C ALA A 14 -20.65 14.36 8.90
N ALA A 15 -21.64 13.80 8.21
CA ALA A 15 -22.45 12.72 8.77
C ALA A 15 -21.66 11.42 8.94
N GLY A 16 -20.87 11.05 7.93
CA GLY A 16 -19.97 9.90 7.99
C GLY A 16 -18.88 10.07 9.06
N LEU A 17 -18.25 11.24 9.12
CA LEU A 17 -17.26 11.57 10.16
C LEU A 17 -17.86 11.44 11.56
N ALA A 18 -19.06 12.03 11.80
CA ALA A 18 -19.71 11.94 13.10
C ALA A 18 -20.12 10.51 13.48
N ALA A 19 -20.47 9.68 12.48
CA ALA A 19 -20.75 8.25 12.71
C ALA A 19 -19.46 7.50 13.08
N ALA A 20 -18.38 7.66 12.31
CA ALA A 20 -17.12 7.02 12.58
C ALA A 20 -16.52 7.38 13.95
N VAL A 21 -16.60 8.68 14.34
CA VAL A 21 -16.19 9.11 15.69
C VAL A 21 -17.07 8.48 16.77
N ALA A 22 -18.39 8.44 16.58
CA ALA A 22 -19.27 7.80 17.55
C ALA A 22 -19.02 6.30 17.68
N ASP A 23 -18.74 5.61 16.57
CA ASP A 23 -18.42 4.18 16.56
C ASP A 23 -17.10 3.90 17.29
N LEU A 24 -16.06 4.72 17.04
CA LEU A 24 -14.78 4.62 17.76
C LEU A 24 -14.95 4.78 19.27
N LEU A 25 -15.86 5.68 19.70
CA LEU A 25 -16.11 5.96 21.11
C LEU A 25 -17.11 4.99 21.77
N GLY A 26 -17.73 4.08 21.01
CA GLY A 26 -18.81 3.21 21.51
C GLY A 26 -20.09 3.99 21.85
N GLY A 27 -20.32 5.14 21.18
CA GLY A 27 -21.45 6.04 21.37
C GLY A 27 -21.00 7.48 21.65
N ALA A 28 -21.84 8.45 21.33
CA ALA A 28 -21.54 9.88 21.52
C ALA A 28 -21.95 10.43 22.91
N TYR A 29 -22.98 9.86 23.53
CA TYR A 29 -23.53 10.39 24.77
C TYR A 29 -22.51 10.37 25.92
N GLY A 30 -22.34 11.54 26.57
CA GLY A 30 -21.41 11.72 27.69
C GLY A 30 -19.93 11.79 27.30
N ARG A 31 -19.59 11.62 26.00
CA ARG A 31 -18.23 11.72 25.52
C ARG A 31 -17.77 13.16 25.35
N ARG A 32 -16.45 13.37 25.40
CA ARG A 32 -15.80 14.66 25.24
C ARG A 32 -14.97 14.65 23.98
N VAL A 33 -15.27 15.56 23.05
CA VAL A 33 -14.64 15.66 21.74
C VAL A 33 -14.02 17.02 21.59
N VAL A 34 -12.74 17.08 21.24
CA VAL A 34 -12.07 18.32 20.87
C VAL A 34 -11.89 18.34 19.37
N LEU A 35 -12.25 19.45 18.73
CA LEU A 35 -12.03 19.70 17.31
C LEU A 35 -10.89 20.70 17.16
N LEU A 36 -9.85 20.34 16.39
CA LEU A 36 -8.82 21.27 15.92
C LEU A 36 -9.25 21.78 14.55
N VAL A 37 -9.59 23.06 14.44
CA VAL A 37 -10.32 23.61 13.30
C VAL A 37 -9.46 24.60 12.52
N GLY A 38 -9.17 24.26 11.27
CA GLY A 38 -8.56 25.15 10.30
C GLY A 38 -9.57 26.00 9.51
N PRO A 39 -9.08 26.82 8.56
CA PRO A 39 -9.92 27.80 7.84
C PRO A 39 -10.73 27.21 6.69
N GLY A 40 -10.38 26.01 6.19
CA GLY A 40 -10.94 25.42 4.98
C GLY A 40 -12.12 24.48 5.22
N ASP A 41 -12.45 23.70 4.18
CA ASP A 41 -13.55 22.74 4.17
C ASP A 41 -13.38 21.62 5.20
N ASN A 42 -12.14 21.16 5.45
CA ASN A 42 -11.85 20.20 6.52
C ASN A 42 -12.31 20.69 7.89
N GLY A 43 -12.02 21.96 8.19
CA GLY A 43 -12.55 22.62 9.40
C GLY A 43 -14.07 22.68 9.40
N GLY A 44 -14.67 22.90 8.22
CA GLY A 44 -16.14 22.88 8.03
C GLY A 44 -16.72 21.49 8.33
N ASP A 45 -16.14 20.43 7.78
CA ASP A 45 -16.55 19.04 8.04
C ASP A 45 -16.45 18.69 9.52
N ALA A 46 -15.35 19.06 10.19
CA ALA A 46 -15.17 18.89 11.63
C ALA A 46 -16.24 19.61 12.44
N LEU A 47 -16.55 20.88 12.12
CA LEU A 47 -17.57 21.67 12.82
C LEU A 47 -18.98 21.10 12.64
N TRP A 48 -19.35 20.69 11.42
CA TRP A 48 -20.63 20.04 11.16
C TRP A 48 -20.75 18.68 11.82
N ALA A 49 -19.67 17.87 11.83
CA ALA A 49 -19.62 16.60 12.56
C ALA A 49 -19.75 16.82 14.06
N GLY A 50 -19.02 17.81 14.60
CA GLY A 50 -19.13 18.22 16.00
C GLY A 50 -20.54 18.62 16.40
N ALA A 51 -21.24 19.40 15.54
CA ALA A 51 -22.63 19.75 15.77
C ALA A 51 -23.56 18.52 15.83
N ARG A 52 -23.30 17.50 15.02
CA ARG A 52 -24.05 16.23 15.04
C ARG A 52 -23.77 15.43 16.31
N LEU A 53 -22.50 15.36 16.74
CA LEU A 53 -22.10 14.70 17.98
C LEU A 53 -22.68 15.41 19.21
N ALA A 54 -22.66 16.75 19.25
CA ALA A 54 -23.27 17.55 20.33
C ALA A 54 -24.76 17.26 20.46
N ARG A 55 -25.52 17.20 19.34
CA ARG A 55 -26.97 16.86 19.36
C ARG A 55 -27.21 15.43 19.85
N ARG A 56 -26.21 14.53 19.82
CA ARG A 56 -26.25 13.17 20.34
C ARG A 56 -25.76 13.08 21.80
N GLY A 57 -25.53 14.24 22.45
CA GLY A 57 -25.16 14.34 23.86
C GLY A 57 -23.67 14.29 24.16
N ALA A 58 -22.80 14.47 23.16
CA ALA A 58 -21.37 14.68 23.39
C ALA A 58 -21.13 16.13 23.84
N ARG A 59 -20.14 16.34 24.70
CA ARG A 59 -19.53 17.66 24.91
C ARG A 59 -18.53 17.91 23.81
N VAL A 60 -18.71 18.98 23.04
CA VAL A 60 -17.82 19.30 21.92
C VAL A 60 -17.24 20.68 22.11
N ASP A 61 -15.92 20.76 22.16
CA ASP A 61 -15.14 21.99 22.26
C ASP A 61 -14.26 22.13 21.01
N ALA A 62 -14.31 23.26 20.30
CA ALA A 62 -13.54 23.54 19.09
C ALA A 62 -12.45 24.57 19.36
N LEU A 63 -11.20 24.25 19.04
CA LEU A 63 -10.09 25.17 18.98
C LEU A 63 -9.92 25.68 17.55
N LEU A 64 -10.18 26.99 17.36
CA LEU A 64 -10.06 27.65 16.05
C LEU A 64 -8.61 28.11 15.84
N LEU A 65 -7.87 27.40 14.98
CA LEU A 65 -6.45 27.65 14.67
C LEU A 65 -6.24 28.68 13.55
N ALA A 66 -7.30 29.40 13.15
CA ALA A 66 -7.23 30.48 12.18
C ALA A 66 -8.21 31.61 12.53
N GLU A 67 -7.95 32.79 11.97
CA GLU A 67 -8.88 33.93 12.16
C GLU A 67 -10.25 33.67 11.52
N GLN A 68 -10.26 32.98 10.39
CA GLN A 68 -11.48 32.56 9.69
C GLN A 68 -11.75 31.09 9.98
N ALA A 69 -13.02 30.76 10.11
CA ALA A 69 -13.53 29.39 10.21
C ALA A 69 -14.78 29.28 9.33
N HIS A 70 -15.19 28.09 8.98
CA HIS A 70 -16.38 27.83 8.20
C HIS A 70 -17.62 28.32 8.97
N GLU A 71 -18.16 29.48 8.58
CA GLU A 71 -19.18 30.23 9.34
C GLU A 71 -20.44 29.42 9.66
N ALA A 72 -21.00 28.76 8.64
CA ALA A 72 -22.21 27.95 8.82
C ALA A 72 -21.98 26.73 9.73
N GLY A 73 -20.81 26.09 9.65
CA GLY A 73 -20.42 24.97 10.53
C GLY A 73 -20.25 25.42 11.98
N LEU A 74 -19.61 26.60 12.18
CA LEU A 74 -19.43 27.18 13.51
C LEU A 74 -20.75 27.57 14.14
N ALA A 75 -21.64 28.17 13.36
CA ALA A 75 -23.00 28.53 13.82
C ALA A 75 -23.77 27.25 14.20
N ALA A 76 -23.70 26.19 13.40
CA ALA A 76 -24.35 24.91 13.67
C ALA A 76 -23.82 24.23 14.94
N LEU A 77 -22.51 24.28 15.17
CA LEU A 77 -21.89 23.75 16.40
C LEU A 77 -22.41 24.47 17.63
N ARG A 78 -22.40 25.81 17.60
CA ARG A 78 -22.92 26.66 18.71
C ARG A 78 -24.41 26.43 18.98
N ALA A 79 -25.21 26.34 17.92
CA ALA A 79 -26.64 26.06 18.04
C ALA A 79 -26.92 24.65 18.62
N ALA A 80 -25.98 23.72 18.46
CA ALA A 80 -26.05 22.37 19.05
C ALA A 80 -25.53 22.32 20.50
N GLY A 81 -25.07 23.43 21.08
CA GLY A 81 -24.52 23.52 22.43
C GLY A 81 -23.01 23.31 22.54
N GLY A 82 -22.30 23.17 21.42
CA GLY A 82 -20.86 23.12 21.40
C GLY A 82 -20.22 24.49 21.65
N ARG A 83 -18.97 24.47 22.11
CA ARG A 83 -18.17 25.67 22.38
C ARG A 83 -17.09 25.87 21.33
N ALA A 84 -16.63 27.11 21.15
CA ALA A 84 -15.51 27.43 20.29
C ALA A 84 -14.66 28.53 20.90
N THR A 85 -13.35 28.32 20.96
CA THR A 85 -12.36 29.29 21.43
C THR A 85 -11.18 29.37 20.47
N ARG A 86 -10.32 30.37 20.62
CA ARG A 86 -9.03 30.51 19.95
C ARG A 86 -7.85 30.35 20.90
N ASP A 87 -8.12 30.30 22.19
CA ASP A 87 -7.10 30.13 23.20
C ASP A 87 -7.14 28.70 23.73
N LEU A 88 -6.01 28.01 23.63
CA LEU A 88 -5.84 26.67 24.15
C LEU A 88 -6.09 26.62 25.67
N ALA A 89 -5.75 27.71 26.39
CA ALA A 89 -5.95 27.81 27.82
C ALA A 89 -7.44 27.80 28.21
N ASP A 90 -8.35 28.29 27.35
CA ASP A 90 -9.78 28.27 27.59
C ASP A 90 -10.42 26.89 27.50
N LEU A 91 -9.72 25.92 26.88
CA LEU A 91 -10.17 24.53 26.80
C LEU A 91 -9.90 23.76 28.09
N HIS A 92 -9.06 24.33 28.97
CA HIS A 92 -8.41 23.61 30.07
C HIS A 92 -9.21 23.46 31.37
N PRO A 93 -9.97 24.42 31.89
CA PRO A 93 -10.43 24.39 33.29
C PRO A 93 -11.36 23.22 33.62
N ASP A 94 -12.04 22.66 32.63
CA ASP A 94 -13.11 21.67 32.83
C ASP A 94 -12.79 20.28 32.19
N LEU A 95 -11.59 20.06 31.65
CA LEU A 95 -11.21 18.82 30.96
C LEU A 95 -10.54 17.78 31.90
N HIS A 96 -11.06 17.58 33.09
CA HIS A 96 -10.67 16.45 33.93
C HIS A 96 -11.83 15.46 34.12
N PRO A 97 -11.67 14.22 33.65
CA PRO A 97 -10.59 13.69 32.80
C PRO A 97 -10.60 14.35 31.41
N GLY A 98 -9.45 14.32 30.66
CA GLY A 98 -9.27 14.93 29.34
C GLY A 98 -10.27 14.48 28.27
N PRO A 99 -10.15 14.95 27.00
CA PRO A 99 -11.06 14.52 25.93
C PRO A 99 -10.90 13.03 25.63
N ASP A 100 -11.97 12.39 25.17
CA ASP A 100 -11.95 11.00 24.72
C ASP A 100 -11.37 10.87 23.30
N VAL A 101 -11.44 11.95 22.51
CA VAL A 101 -10.91 11.99 21.13
C VAL A 101 -10.63 13.43 20.70
N VAL A 102 -9.59 13.58 19.89
CA VAL A 102 -9.29 14.81 19.13
C VAL A 102 -9.64 14.58 17.67
N VAL A 103 -10.33 15.53 17.04
CA VAL A 103 -10.64 15.51 15.61
C VAL A 103 -9.75 16.53 14.90
N ASP A 104 -8.90 16.08 14.04
CA ASP A 104 -7.99 16.89 13.22
C ASP A 104 -8.73 17.38 11.97
N GLY A 105 -9.25 18.58 12.00
CA GLY A 105 -9.81 19.31 10.86
C GLY A 105 -8.98 20.53 10.48
N ILE A 106 -7.64 20.49 10.65
CA ILE A 106 -6.76 21.64 10.48
C ILE A 106 -6.52 21.93 9.00
N ILE A 107 -6.06 20.92 8.23
CA ILE A 107 -5.69 21.05 6.81
C ILE A 107 -6.19 19.82 6.04
N GLY A 108 -6.89 20.04 4.93
CA GLY A 108 -7.28 19.02 3.97
C GLY A 108 -6.44 19.03 2.69
N ILE A 109 -7.00 18.46 1.61
CA ILE A 109 -6.33 18.28 0.30
C ILE A 109 -5.81 19.57 -0.36
N GLY A 110 -6.32 20.75 0.01
CA GLY A 110 -5.86 22.05 -0.51
C GLY A 110 -4.72 22.69 0.28
N GLY A 111 -4.19 22.01 1.31
CA GLY A 111 -3.15 22.54 2.19
C GLY A 111 -1.72 22.31 1.66
N ARG A 112 -0.77 23.00 2.31
CA ARG A 112 0.66 22.72 2.10
C ARG A 112 1.13 21.73 3.16
N PRO A 113 2.09 20.84 2.82
CA PRO A 113 2.71 19.94 3.79
C PRO A 113 3.36 20.71 4.96
N GLY A 114 3.36 20.07 6.13
CA GLY A 114 3.85 20.64 7.38
C GLY A 114 2.78 21.40 8.18
N LEU A 115 2.97 21.42 9.49
CA LEU A 115 2.07 22.12 10.43
C LEU A 115 2.70 23.42 10.93
N ARG A 116 1.87 24.41 11.20
CA ARG A 116 2.27 25.64 11.87
C ARG A 116 2.53 25.38 13.38
N PRO A 117 3.35 26.22 14.03
CA PRO A 117 3.70 26.01 15.45
C PRO A 117 2.50 25.98 16.41
N ASP A 118 1.44 26.76 16.12
CA ASP A 118 0.21 26.77 16.91
C ASP A 118 -0.55 25.43 16.84
N ALA A 119 -0.58 24.80 15.67
CA ALA A 119 -1.17 23.48 15.47
C ALA A 119 -0.35 22.38 16.16
N VAL A 120 1.01 22.48 16.08
CA VAL A 120 1.90 21.55 16.80
C VAL A 120 1.67 21.66 18.30
N ALA A 121 1.64 22.87 18.85
CA ALA A 121 1.41 23.09 20.28
C ALA A 121 0.03 22.55 20.74
N ALA A 122 -1.00 22.66 19.90
CA ALA A 122 -2.32 22.09 20.20
C ALA A 122 -2.29 20.56 20.22
N LEU A 123 -1.58 19.91 19.29
CA LEU A 123 -1.43 18.44 19.26
C LEU A 123 -0.61 17.93 20.47
N ASP A 124 0.48 18.62 20.80
CA ASP A 124 1.31 18.27 21.96
C ASP A 124 0.53 18.36 23.26
N HIS A 125 -0.40 19.36 23.37
CA HIS A 125 -1.26 19.50 24.53
C HIS A 125 -2.19 18.29 24.75
N PHE A 126 -2.63 17.65 23.66
CA PHE A 126 -3.50 16.46 23.68
C PHE A 126 -2.72 15.17 23.47
N ALA A 127 -1.42 15.15 23.70
CA ALA A 127 -0.59 13.93 23.54
C ALA A 127 -1.18 12.74 24.30
N GLY A 128 -1.29 11.60 23.61
CA GLY A 128 -1.87 10.37 24.17
C GLY A 128 -3.41 10.25 24.07
N VAL A 129 -4.10 11.27 23.56
CA VAL A 129 -5.52 11.18 23.23
C VAL A 129 -5.66 10.65 21.81
N PRO A 130 -6.57 9.69 21.53
CA PRO A 130 -6.83 9.21 20.18
C PRO A 130 -7.16 10.36 19.21
N VAL A 131 -6.60 10.30 18.00
CA VAL A 131 -6.79 11.31 16.96
C VAL A 131 -7.57 10.73 15.78
N VAL A 132 -8.64 11.43 15.38
CA VAL A 132 -9.37 11.15 14.13
C VAL A 132 -9.09 12.27 13.14
N ALA A 133 -8.41 11.92 12.03
CA ALA A 133 -8.14 12.87 10.96
C ALA A 133 -9.33 12.98 9.99
N VAL A 134 -9.62 14.21 9.60
CA VAL A 134 -10.66 14.56 8.61
C VAL A 134 -10.02 14.54 7.22
N ASP A 135 -10.45 13.64 6.38
CA ASP A 135 -10.02 13.40 5.01
C ASP A 135 -8.57 12.93 4.88
N VAL A 136 -7.60 13.64 5.40
CA VAL A 136 -6.18 13.28 5.46
C VAL A 136 -5.59 13.79 6.78
N PRO A 137 -4.56 13.12 7.35
CA PRO A 137 -3.81 13.69 8.47
C PRO A 137 -3.21 15.04 8.07
N SER A 138 -3.43 16.07 8.88
CA SER A 138 -2.93 17.41 8.55
C SER A 138 -1.41 17.46 8.52
N GLY A 139 -0.86 18.10 7.49
CA GLY A 139 0.58 18.27 7.31
C GLY A 139 1.28 17.23 6.43
N VAL A 140 0.58 16.17 5.98
CA VAL A 140 1.13 15.24 4.98
C VAL A 140 1.05 15.82 3.56
N ASP A 141 1.89 15.37 2.65
CA ASP A 141 1.73 15.64 1.23
C ASP A 141 0.70 14.65 0.65
N VAL A 142 -0.44 15.19 0.23
CA VAL A 142 -1.61 14.42 -0.16
C VAL A 142 -1.40 13.64 -1.46
N ASP A 143 -0.63 14.22 -2.39
CA ASP A 143 -0.46 13.73 -3.75
C ASP A 143 0.71 12.73 -3.89
N THR A 144 1.72 12.87 -3.03
CA THR A 144 2.93 12.05 -3.10
C THR A 144 3.09 11.08 -1.94
N GLY A 145 2.42 11.35 -0.81
CA GLY A 145 2.64 10.58 0.43
C GLY A 145 3.94 10.92 1.16
N SER A 146 4.64 11.99 0.75
CA SER A 146 5.86 12.44 1.41
C SER A 146 5.57 13.22 2.68
N LEU A 147 6.55 13.31 3.59
CA LEU A 147 6.47 14.08 4.83
C LEU A 147 7.52 15.20 4.82
N HIS A 148 7.08 16.45 4.92
CA HIS A 148 7.92 17.63 4.86
C HIS A 148 7.89 18.46 6.16
N GLY A 149 7.92 17.81 7.30
CA GLY A 149 7.92 18.47 8.61
C GLY A 149 6.88 17.90 9.57
N PRO A 150 6.49 18.67 10.61
CA PRO A 150 5.48 18.25 11.57
C PRO A 150 4.15 17.92 10.88
N HIS A 151 3.54 16.82 11.28
CA HIS A 151 2.28 16.33 10.75
C HIS A 151 1.47 15.62 11.85
N VAL A 152 0.20 15.40 11.61
CA VAL A 152 -0.65 14.59 12.48
C VAL A 152 -0.37 13.11 12.24
N THR A 153 -0.30 12.34 13.33
CA THR A 153 -0.43 10.88 13.28
C THR A 153 -1.78 10.52 13.87
N ALA A 154 -2.65 9.98 13.04
CA ALA A 154 -4.02 9.63 13.41
C ALA A 154 -4.14 8.14 13.78
N ASP A 155 -5.08 7.82 14.68
CA ASP A 155 -5.51 6.44 14.93
C ASP A 155 -6.55 6.00 13.89
N LEU A 156 -7.32 6.95 13.39
CA LEU A 156 -8.34 6.76 12.35
C LEU A 156 -8.34 7.96 11.41
N THR A 157 -8.34 7.72 10.10
CA THR A 157 -8.63 8.74 9.10
C THR A 157 -9.96 8.45 8.43
N VAL A 158 -10.87 9.42 8.49
CA VAL A 158 -12.16 9.34 7.80
C VAL A 158 -12.07 10.15 6.52
N THR A 159 -11.97 9.44 5.39
CA THR A 159 -11.80 10.06 4.07
C THR A 159 -13.08 10.02 3.24
N PHE A 160 -13.21 10.94 2.29
CA PHE A 160 -14.45 11.21 1.58
C PHE A 160 -14.30 10.96 0.07
N GLY A 161 -15.25 10.21 -0.51
CA GLY A 161 -15.36 9.94 -1.93
C GLY A 161 -14.35 8.94 -2.45
N THR A 162 -13.06 9.15 -2.22
CA THR A 162 -11.99 8.24 -2.62
C THR A 162 -10.78 8.33 -1.70
N HIS A 163 -9.94 7.30 -1.71
CA HIS A 163 -8.62 7.36 -1.08
C HIS A 163 -7.72 8.37 -1.81
N LYS A 164 -6.76 8.96 -1.11
CA LYS A 164 -5.70 9.81 -1.65
C LYS A 164 -4.38 9.05 -1.63
N ALA A 165 -3.40 9.51 -2.40
CA ALA A 165 -2.07 8.87 -2.44
C ALA A 165 -1.46 8.74 -1.03
N ALA A 166 -1.59 9.77 -0.18
CA ALA A 166 -1.10 9.78 1.20
C ALA A 166 -1.64 8.65 2.08
N HIS A 167 -2.82 8.10 1.78
CA HIS A 167 -3.37 6.96 2.53
C HIS A 167 -2.69 5.64 2.20
N LEU A 168 -2.09 5.53 1.02
CA LEU A 168 -1.56 4.28 0.48
C LEU A 168 -0.03 4.29 0.40
N VAL A 169 0.58 5.46 0.19
CA VAL A 169 2.02 5.62 -0.06
C VAL A 169 2.74 5.99 1.24
N ASP A 170 3.81 5.26 1.56
CA ASP A 170 4.71 5.59 2.65
C ASP A 170 5.54 6.87 2.33
N PRO A 171 5.92 7.64 3.32
CA PRO A 171 5.71 7.45 4.75
C PRO A 171 4.35 7.94 5.31
N ALA A 172 3.55 8.71 4.54
CA ALA A 172 2.29 9.31 5.02
C ALA A 172 1.21 8.26 5.35
N SER A 173 1.21 7.10 4.68
CA SER A 173 0.27 6.02 5.00
C SER A 173 0.33 5.58 6.46
N ARG A 174 1.52 5.62 7.06
CA ARG A 174 1.73 5.30 8.49
C ARG A 174 1.12 6.34 9.43
N ALA A 175 0.98 7.58 8.96
CA ALA A 175 0.34 8.65 9.72
C ALA A 175 -1.18 8.58 9.66
N SER A 176 -1.75 7.79 8.74
CA SER A 176 -3.20 7.73 8.50
C SER A 176 -3.97 6.82 9.47
N GLY A 177 -3.29 5.91 10.17
CA GLY A 177 -3.95 4.91 11.01
C GLY A 177 -4.92 4.03 10.25
N ALA A 178 -6.01 3.63 10.88
CA ALA A 178 -7.10 2.92 10.20
C ALA A 178 -7.83 3.86 9.23
N LEU A 179 -8.24 3.33 8.06
CA LEU A 179 -8.92 4.13 7.05
C LEU A 179 -10.42 3.80 7.02
N HIS A 180 -11.26 4.84 7.06
CA HIS A 180 -12.70 4.72 6.87
C HIS A 180 -13.14 5.59 5.69
N LEU A 181 -13.55 4.95 4.58
CA LEU A 181 -14.04 5.66 3.40
C LEU A 181 -15.55 5.91 3.51
N VAL A 182 -15.93 7.17 3.44
CA VAL A 182 -17.32 7.59 3.30
C VAL A 182 -17.61 7.78 1.80
N ASP A 183 -18.42 6.91 1.23
CA ASP A 183 -18.85 7.04 -0.15
C ASP A 183 -19.78 8.25 -0.31
N LEU A 184 -19.39 9.18 -1.15
CA LEU A 184 -20.18 10.36 -1.49
C LEU A 184 -21.04 10.19 -2.74
N GLY A 185 -20.92 9.04 -3.43
CA GLY A 185 -21.62 8.75 -4.69
C GLY A 185 -21.11 9.60 -5.85
N LEU A 186 -19.78 9.84 -5.90
CA LEU A 186 -19.13 10.63 -6.95
C LEU A 186 -18.75 9.75 -8.14
N ASP A 187 -18.97 10.25 -9.36
CA ASP A 187 -18.35 9.71 -10.57
C ASP A 187 -16.89 10.16 -10.62
N LEU A 188 -15.97 9.24 -10.39
CA LEU A 188 -14.54 9.53 -10.34
C LEU A 188 -13.88 9.20 -11.69
N PRO A 189 -12.90 10.01 -12.14
CA PRO A 189 -12.07 9.65 -13.28
C PRO A 189 -11.21 8.42 -12.98
N PRO A 190 -10.67 7.72 -14.01
CA PRO A 190 -9.68 6.67 -13.80
C PRO A 190 -8.52 7.17 -12.95
N ALA A 191 -8.14 6.38 -11.96
CA ALA A 191 -7.05 6.71 -11.06
C ALA A 191 -5.69 6.38 -11.69
N THR A 192 -4.67 7.18 -11.39
CA THR A 192 -3.26 6.89 -11.74
C THR A 192 -2.56 6.08 -10.63
N ILE A 193 -3.15 6.04 -9.43
CA ILE A 193 -2.69 5.26 -8.29
C ILE A 193 -3.86 4.40 -7.82
N GLU A 194 -3.66 3.09 -7.76
CA GLU A 194 -4.69 2.10 -7.43
C GLU A 194 -4.18 1.15 -6.34
N ALA A 195 -5.10 0.53 -5.59
CA ALA A 195 -4.82 -0.62 -4.73
C ALA A 195 -5.76 -1.76 -5.11
N LEU A 196 -5.19 -2.88 -5.58
CA LEU A 196 -5.98 -4.05 -5.97
C LEU A 196 -6.77 -4.59 -4.78
N GLN A 197 -8.05 -4.83 -5.00
CA GLN A 197 -8.91 -5.52 -4.07
C GLN A 197 -8.98 -7.03 -4.42
N PRO A 198 -9.45 -7.90 -3.51
CA PRO A 198 -9.53 -9.34 -3.79
C PRO A 198 -10.27 -9.70 -5.08
N HIS A 199 -11.28 -8.93 -5.46
CA HIS A 199 -12.05 -9.18 -6.69
C HIS A 199 -11.25 -8.81 -7.96
N ASP A 200 -10.38 -7.79 -7.90
CA ASP A 200 -9.50 -7.41 -9.00
C ASP A 200 -8.44 -8.50 -9.21
N VAL A 201 -7.81 -8.94 -8.12
CA VAL A 201 -6.85 -10.05 -8.15
C VAL A 201 -7.49 -11.32 -8.72
N ARG A 202 -8.72 -11.64 -8.29
CA ARG A 202 -9.49 -12.77 -8.82
C ARG A 202 -9.73 -12.68 -10.32
N ALA A 203 -9.98 -11.48 -10.83
CA ALA A 203 -10.20 -11.25 -12.27
C ALA A 203 -8.91 -11.43 -13.08
N LEU A 204 -7.76 -11.05 -12.53
CA LEU A 204 -6.45 -11.13 -13.17
C LEU A 204 -5.80 -12.52 -13.05
N LEU A 205 -6.11 -13.30 -12.01
CA LEU A 205 -5.50 -14.62 -11.81
C LEU A 205 -5.74 -15.56 -12.99
N PRO A 206 -4.70 -16.20 -13.53
CA PRO A 206 -4.83 -17.11 -14.67
C PRO A 206 -5.66 -18.34 -14.32
N ARG A 207 -6.59 -18.71 -15.19
CA ARG A 207 -7.44 -19.90 -15.05
C ARG A 207 -7.24 -20.84 -16.23
N PRO A 208 -6.72 -22.06 -15.99
CA PRO A 208 -6.59 -23.04 -17.04
C PRO A 208 -7.93 -23.46 -17.61
N GLY A 209 -8.04 -23.51 -18.94
CA GLY A 209 -9.18 -24.12 -19.62
C GLY A 209 -9.14 -25.66 -19.54
N SER A 210 -10.21 -26.31 -20.01
CA SER A 210 -10.33 -27.79 -20.02
C SER A 210 -9.33 -28.48 -20.93
N ASP A 211 -8.75 -27.75 -21.89
CA ASP A 211 -7.76 -28.20 -22.86
C ASP A 211 -6.31 -27.82 -22.46
N ALA A 212 -6.13 -27.26 -21.27
CA ALA A 212 -4.85 -26.81 -20.81
C ALA A 212 -3.85 -27.97 -20.60
N HIS A 213 -2.62 -27.73 -20.99
CA HIS A 213 -1.50 -28.63 -20.73
C HIS A 213 -0.30 -27.82 -20.19
N LYS A 214 0.74 -28.53 -19.69
CA LYS A 214 1.86 -27.89 -18.99
C LYS A 214 2.53 -26.73 -19.75
N TYR A 215 2.55 -26.76 -21.08
CA TYR A 215 3.18 -25.70 -21.87
C TYR A 215 2.23 -24.51 -22.14
N THR A 216 0.92 -24.76 -22.26
CA THR A 216 -0.08 -23.66 -22.39
C THR A 216 -0.34 -22.94 -21.10
N ARG A 217 -0.06 -23.59 -19.95
CA ARG A 217 -0.08 -22.94 -18.64
C ARG A 217 1.20 -22.15 -18.32
N GLY A 218 2.15 -22.16 -19.23
CA GLY A 218 3.42 -21.45 -19.10
C GLY A 218 4.55 -22.25 -18.43
N VAL A 219 5.77 -21.94 -18.82
CA VAL A 219 7.00 -22.50 -18.27
C VAL A 219 7.87 -21.37 -17.74
N VAL A 220 8.11 -21.32 -16.45
CA VAL A 220 9.01 -20.35 -15.84
C VAL A 220 10.39 -20.96 -15.64
N GLY A 221 11.42 -20.22 -16.03
CA GLY A 221 12.82 -20.56 -15.76
C GLY A 221 13.36 -19.76 -14.56
N VAL A 222 14.16 -20.38 -13.72
CA VAL A 222 14.82 -19.75 -12.59
C VAL A 222 16.33 -19.89 -12.73
N ARG A 223 17.03 -18.76 -12.79
CA ARG A 223 18.49 -18.61 -12.76
C ARG A 223 18.87 -17.89 -11.46
N ALA A 224 19.16 -18.65 -10.44
CA ALA A 224 19.33 -18.15 -9.09
C ALA A 224 20.33 -18.99 -8.30
N GLY A 225 20.87 -18.42 -7.24
CA GLY A 225 21.77 -19.09 -6.32
C GLY A 225 23.22 -19.14 -6.77
N SER A 226 24.10 -19.18 -5.79
CA SER A 226 25.53 -19.34 -5.92
C SER A 226 26.04 -20.29 -4.82
N GLY A 227 27.32 -20.61 -4.83
CA GLY A 227 27.94 -21.36 -3.76
C GLY A 227 27.78 -20.71 -2.39
N THR A 228 27.71 -19.38 -2.34
CA THR A 228 27.51 -18.59 -1.12
C THR A 228 26.04 -18.56 -0.68
N TYR A 229 25.12 -18.44 -1.64
CA TYR A 229 23.68 -18.27 -1.38
C TYR A 229 22.80 -19.34 -2.05
N PRO A 230 23.01 -20.64 -1.75
CA PRO A 230 22.22 -21.70 -2.37
C PRO A 230 20.74 -21.69 -1.97
N GLY A 231 20.41 -21.12 -0.78
CA GLY A 231 19.04 -21.01 -0.27
C GLY A 231 18.16 -20.08 -1.09
N ALA A 232 18.73 -19.03 -1.69
CA ALA A 232 17.99 -18.10 -2.54
C ALA A 232 17.38 -18.80 -3.76
N ALA A 233 18.11 -19.72 -4.38
CA ALA A 233 17.59 -20.54 -5.47
C ALA A 233 16.39 -21.41 -5.03
N LEU A 234 16.47 -22.02 -3.86
CA LEU A 234 15.39 -22.86 -3.33
C LEU A 234 14.13 -22.05 -3.06
N LEU A 235 14.28 -20.83 -2.52
CA LEU A 235 13.17 -19.93 -2.23
C LEU A 235 12.56 -19.36 -3.52
N ALA A 236 13.36 -18.94 -4.48
CA ALA A 236 12.88 -18.49 -5.78
C ALA A 236 12.14 -19.61 -6.53
N VAL A 237 12.67 -20.83 -6.51
CA VAL A 237 11.99 -22.01 -7.06
C VAL A 237 10.69 -22.29 -6.31
N ALA A 238 10.66 -22.20 -4.98
CA ALA A 238 9.44 -22.42 -4.20
C ALA A 238 8.34 -21.41 -4.56
N GLY A 239 8.68 -20.13 -4.73
CA GLY A 239 7.74 -19.11 -5.23
C GLY A 239 7.25 -19.40 -6.65
N ALA A 240 8.14 -19.78 -7.56
CA ALA A 240 7.82 -20.16 -8.92
C ALA A 240 6.94 -21.43 -8.99
N ASN A 241 7.15 -22.38 -8.08
CA ASN A 241 6.44 -23.66 -8.00
C ASN A 241 5.06 -23.55 -7.28
N SER A 242 4.47 -22.36 -7.31
CA SER A 242 3.16 -22.06 -6.73
C SER A 242 1.96 -22.76 -7.39
N GLY A 243 2.18 -23.46 -8.52
CA GLY A 243 1.14 -24.09 -9.32
C GLY A 243 0.44 -23.16 -10.32
N LEU A 244 0.80 -21.88 -10.36
CA LEU A 244 0.27 -20.92 -11.32
C LEU A 244 0.82 -21.17 -12.74
N ALA A 245 2.12 -21.37 -12.87
CA ALA A 245 2.73 -21.88 -14.10
C ALA A 245 2.55 -23.40 -14.22
N GLY A 246 2.59 -23.91 -15.45
CA GLY A 246 2.48 -25.34 -15.74
C GLY A 246 3.75 -26.13 -15.54
N MET A 247 4.93 -25.46 -15.49
CA MET A 247 6.23 -26.09 -15.31
C MET A 247 7.23 -25.07 -14.78
N VAL A 248 8.12 -25.54 -13.92
CA VAL A 248 9.28 -24.79 -13.44
C VAL A 248 10.56 -25.44 -13.94
N ARG A 249 11.49 -24.64 -14.45
CA ARG A 249 12.83 -25.05 -14.83
C ARG A 249 13.85 -24.36 -13.93
N TYR A 250 14.80 -25.11 -13.44
CA TYR A 250 15.96 -24.53 -12.76
C TYR A 250 17.21 -24.66 -13.64
N VAL A 251 17.90 -23.55 -13.85
CA VAL A 251 19.12 -23.47 -14.64
C VAL A 251 20.19 -22.71 -13.85
N GLY A 252 21.03 -23.43 -13.15
CA GLY A 252 22.05 -22.89 -12.28
C GLY A 252 23.13 -23.95 -11.95
N PRO A 253 23.98 -23.69 -10.93
CA PRO A 253 25.03 -24.64 -10.54
C PRO A 253 24.46 -26.02 -10.19
N GLU A 254 25.11 -27.09 -10.67
CA GLU A 254 24.60 -28.47 -10.53
C GLU A 254 24.41 -28.89 -9.07
N ALA A 255 25.32 -28.49 -8.18
CA ALA A 255 25.19 -28.81 -6.75
C ALA A 255 23.93 -28.17 -6.11
N ILE A 256 23.39 -27.07 -6.68
CA ILE A 256 22.12 -26.45 -6.27
C ILE A 256 20.98 -27.16 -6.99
N ALA A 257 21.15 -27.53 -8.27
CA ALA A 257 20.13 -28.26 -9.03
C ALA A 257 19.76 -29.56 -8.35
N ASP A 258 20.75 -30.30 -7.78
CA ASP A 258 20.50 -31.50 -6.99
C ASP A 258 19.62 -31.23 -5.75
N ARG A 259 19.87 -30.14 -5.03
CA ARG A 259 19.06 -29.73 -3.88
C ARG A 259 17.64 -29.32 -4.29
N VAL A 260 17.50 -28.59 -5.40
CA VAL A 260 16.22 -28.24 -5.98
C VAL A 260 15.41 -29.48 -6.30
N ARG A 261 15.99 -30.45 -7.03
CA ARG A 261 15.34 -31.72 -7.39
C ARG A 261 14.99 -32.58 -6.17
N ALA A 262 15.80 -32.53 -5.13
CA ALA A 262 15.50 -33.21 -3.86
C ALA A 262 14.33 -32.64 -3.11
N THR A 263 14.11 -31.29 -3.21
CA THR A 263 13.04 -30.58 -2.51
C THR A 263 11.79 -30.49 -3.38
N HIS A 264 11.95 -30.32 -4.69
CA HIS A 264 10.89 -30.13 -5.69
C HIS A 264 11.14 -31.08 -6.90
N PRO A 265 10.76 -32.37 -6.78
CA PRO A 265 11.06 -33.39 -7.81
C PRO A 265 10.39 -33.11 -9.17
N GLU A 266 9.34 -32.27 -9.22
CA GLU A 266 8.64 -31.80 -10.42
C GLU A 266 9.42 -30.73 -11.20
N VAL A 267 10.46 -30.12 -10.62
CA VAL A 267 11.28 -29.10 -11.28
C VAL A 267 12.29 -29.76 -12.19
N VAL A 268 12.34 -29.30 -13.44
CA VAL A 268 13.18 -29.88 -14.48
C VAL A 268 14.34 -28.96 -14.87
N GLY A 269 15.33 -29.47 -15.60
CA GLY A 269 16.49 -28.72 -16.06
C GLY A 269 16.20 -27.81 -17.27
N ALA A 270 17.27 -27.36 -17.95
CA ALA A 270 17.27 -26.45 -19.08
C ALA A 270 16.25 -26.80 -20.18
N GLY A 271 15.81 -25.81 -20.93
CA GLY A 271 14.89 -25.94 -22.04
C GLY A 271 14.10 -24.65 -22.25
N ARG A 272 13.16 -24.60 -23.20
CA ARG A 272 12.37 -23.43 -23.53
C ARG A 272 11.51 -22.98 -22.35
N VAL A 273 11.44 -21.66 -22.16
CA VAL A 273 10.62 -20.97 -21.15
C VAL A 273 9.76 -19.87 -21.78
N GLN A 274 8.78 -19.36 -21.05
CA GLN A 274 8.00 -18.19 -21.40
C GLN A 274 8.31 -16.98 -20.53
N ALA A 275 9.00 -17.18 -19.39
CA ALA A 275 9.54 -16.10 -18.57
C ALA A 275 10.75 -16.60 -17.76
N TRP A 276 11.65 -15.68 -17.40
CA TRP A 276 12.78 -15.94 -16.52
C TRP A 276 12.66 -15.21 -15.19
N VAL A 277 13.23 -15.82 -14.15
CA VAL A 277 13.57 -15.18 -12.88
C VAL A 277 15.08 -15.22 -12.73
N VAL A 278 15.72 -14.07 -12.54
CA VAL A 278 17.17 -13.94 -12.52
C VAL A 278 17.62 -13.09 -11.34
N GLY A 279 18.67 -13.54 -10.66
CA GLY A 279 19.40 -12.73 -9.73
C GLY A 279 19.36 -13.10 -8.25
N PRO A 280 18.30 -13.73 -7.70
CA PRO A 280 18.31 -14.14 -6.29
C PRO A 280 19.56 -14.92 -5.93
N GLY A 281 20.44 -14.35 -5.08
CA GLY A 281 21.69 -14.97 -4.66
C GLY A 281 22.66 -15.36 -5.78
N GLY A 282 22.60 -14.68 -6.94
CA GLY A 282 23.39 -15.00 -8.15
C GLY A 282 24.89 -14.71 -8.02
N GLY A 283 25.26 -13.81 -7.10
CA GLY A 283 26.66 -13.44 -6.85
C GLY A 283 27.36 -12.94 -8.13
N ASP A 284 28.60 -13.38 -8.34
CA ASP A 284 29.42 -12.93 -9.48
C ASP A 284 28.89 -13.41 -10.85
N ASP A 285 28.05 -14.45 -10.86
CA ASP A 285 27.44 -14.97 -12.08
C ASP A 285 26.19 -14.19 -12.54
N ALA A 286 25.69 -13.27 -11.75
CA ALA A 286 24.41 -12.58 -11.99
C ALA A 286 24.39 -11.84 -13.34
N ALA A 287 25.48 -11.18 -13.72
CA ALA A 287 25.61 -10.51 -15.02
C ALA A 287 25.42 -11.47 -16.20
N ARG A 288 26.10 -12.60 -16.16
CA ARG A 288 26.02 -13.64 -17.19
C ARG A 288 24.61 -14.26 -17.25
N MET A 289 24.04 -14.56 -16.07
CA MET A 289 22.68 -15.11 -15.98
C MET A 289 21.64 -14.17 -16.59
N LEU A 290 21.79 -12.85 -16.35
CA LEU A 290 20.88 -11.83 -16.90
C LEU A 290 21.03 -11.73 -18.43
N ALA A 291 22.25 -11.68 -18.93
CA ALA A 291 22.51 -11.62 -20.38
C ALA A 291 21.88 -12.83 -21.10
N GLU A 292 22.17 -14.04 -20.63
CA GLU A 292 21.62 -15.28 -21.19
C GLU A 292 20.08 -15.35 -21.13
N ALA A 293 19.45 -14.82 -20.08
CA ALA A 293 18.00 -14.80 -19.98
C ALA A 293 17.36 -13.78 -20.95
N ARG A 294 18.03 -12.65 -21.18
CA ARG A 294 17.55 -11.63 -22.13
C ARG A 294 17.68 -12.07 -23.57
N ASP A 295 18.67 -12.87 -23.90
CA ASP A 295 18.89 -13.42 -25.26
C ASP A 295 17.72 -14.31 -25.71
N ASP A 296 16.97 -14.91 -24.78
CA ASP A 296 15.79 -15.71 -25.11
C ASP A 296 14.58 -14.87 -25.57
N GLY A 297 14.62 -13.54 -25.41
CA GLY A 297 13.56 -12.61 -25.87
C GLY A 297 12.21 -12.79 -25.19
N VAL A 298 12.19 -13.31 -23.96
CA VAL A 298 11.00 -13.49 -23.13
C VAL A 298 11.03 -12.54 -21.94
N PRO A 299 9.90 -12.24 -21.27
CA PRO A 299 9.87 -11.43 -20.05
C PRO A 299 10.81 -11.96 -18.96
N VAL A 300 11.48 -11.04 -18.23
CA VAL A 300 12.44 -11.38 -17.18
C VAL A 300 12.08 -10.65 -15.89
N VAL A 301 11.98 -11.36 -14.78
CA VAL A 301 12.04 -10.79 -13.43
C VAL A 301 13.51 -10.65 -13.04
N VAL A 302 13.93 -9.43 -12.74
CA VAL A 302 15.32 -9.12 -12.33
C VAL A 302 15.31 -8.71 -10.87
N ASP A 303 15.99 -9.46 -10.02
CA ASP A 303 16.02 -9.23 -8.56
C ASP A 303 17.46 -9.28 -8.03
N ALA A 304 17.66 -8.74 -6.86
CA ALA A 304 18.87 -8.84 -6.05
C ALA A 304 20.17 -8.54 -6.86
N ASP A 305 21.11 -9.51 -6.92
CA ASP A 305 22.43 -9.32 -7.55
C ASP A 305 22.36 -8.94 -9.03
N ALA A 306 21.29 -9.31 -9.75
CA ALA A 306 21.16 -8.99 -11.16
C ALA A 306 20.74 -7.51 -11.41
N LEU A 307 20.12 -6.84 -10.44
CA LEU A 307 19.68 -5.43 -10.58
C LEU A 307 20.83 -4.48 -10.90
N ARG A 308 22.02 -4.71 -10.31
CA ARG A 308 23.22 -3.89 -10.54
C ARG A 308 23.79 -3.95 -11.97
N HIS A 309 23.29 -4.88 -12.78
CA HIS A 309 23.72 -5.11 -14.16
C HIS A 309 22.71 -4.65 -15.20
N VAL A 310 21.72 -3.85 -14.78
CA VAL A 310 20.73 -3.22 -15.67
C VAL A 310 21.28 -1.87 -16.12
N ASP A 311 21.88 -1.82 -17.31
CA ASP A 311 22.62 -0.64 -17.79
C ASP A 311 21.79 0.31 -18.68
N GLY A 312 20.55 -0.05 -19.05
CA GLY A 312 19.70 0.75 -19.95
C GLY A 312 18.29 0.20 -20.02
N PRO A 313 17.47 0.66 -20.98
CA PRO A 313 16.10 0.19 -21.14
C PRO A 313 16.00 -1.33 -21.28
N VAL A 314 15.06 -1.91 -20.55
CA VAL A 314 14.79 -3.36 -20.49
C VAL A 314 13.29 -3.63 -20.65
N PRO A 315 12.68 -3.27 -21.80
CA PRO A 315 11.26 -3.43 -22.01
C PRO A 315 10.82 -4.89 -21.78
N GLY A 316 9.64 -5.07 -21.21
CA GLY A 316 9.12 -6.39 -20.87
C GLY A 316 9.69 -7.02 -19.60
N CYS A 317 10.67 -6.39 -18.94
CA CYS A 317 11.18 -6.83 -17.65
C CYS A 317 10.35 -6.31 -16.47
N VAL A 318 10.48 -7.02 -15.34
CA VAL A 318 10.04 -6.55 -14.01
C VAL A 318 11.26 -6.47 -13.11
N LEU A 319 11.62 -5.28 -12.68
CA LEU A 319 12.68 -5.07 -11.68
C LEU A 319 12.04 -5.08 -10.28
N THR A 320 12.67 -5.78 -9.32
CA THR A 320 12.10 -5.93 -7.97
C THR A 320 13.01 -5.40 -6.85
N PRO A 321 13.49 -4.15 -6.92
CA PRO A 321 14.39 -3.60 -5.91
C PRO A 321 13.69 -3.35 -4.56
N HIS A 322 14.44 -3.44 -3.46
CA HIS A 322 14.13 -2.73 -2.23
C HIS A 322 14.72 -1.30 -2.25
N ALA A 323 14.40 -0.45 -1.27
CA ALA A 323 14.83 0.95 -1.27
C ALA A 323 16.36 1.14 -1.42
N GLY A 324 17.16 0.28 -0.78
CA GLY A 324 18.62 0.35 -0.90
C GLY A 324 19.16 -0.06 -2.27
N GLU A 325 18.55 -1.07 -2.92
CA GLU A 325 18.88 -1.49 -4.28
C GLU A 325 18.49 -0.40 -5.28
N LEU A 326 17.27 0.16 -5.14
CA LEU A 326 16.81 1.23 -6.00
C LEU A 326 17.68 2.49 -5.87
N ALA A 327 18.05 2.85 -4.65
CA ALA A 327 18.96 3.97 -4.38
C ALA A 327 20.30 3.81 -5.10
N ALA A 328 20.91 2.62 -5.01
CA ALA A 328 22.13 2.31 -5.73
C ALA A 328 21.97 2.37 -7.26
N MET A 329 20.82 1.93 -7.80
CA MET A 329 20.52 2.00 -9.24
C MET A 329 20.28 3.43 -9.72
N LEU A 330 19.70 4.31 -8.89
CA LEU A 330 19.42 5.71 -9.21
C LEU A 330 20.60 6.63 -8.92
N ASP A 331 21.61 6.16 -8.18
CA ASP A 331 22.76 6.93 -7.66
C ASP A 331 22.30 8.04 -6.69
N VAL A 332 21.43 7.68 -5.76
CA VAL A 332 20.90 8.55 -4.69
C VAL A 332 21.04 7.88 -3.31
N GLU A 333 20.80 8.63 -2.25
CA GLU A 333 20.79 8.05 -0.91
C GLU A 333 19.52 7.21 -0.66
N ARG A 334 19.67 6.13 0.11
CA ARG A 334 18.53 5.26 0.50
C ARG A 334 17.39 6.05 1.18
N THR A 335 17.75 7.01 2.03
CA THR A 335 16.79 7.86 2.74
C THR A 335 15.97 8.74 1.81
N GLU A 336 16.49 9.09 0.63
CA GLU A 336 15.77 9.84 -0.39
C GLU A 336 14.67 8.97 -1.04
N VAL A 337 15.01 7.73 -1.39
CA VAL A 337 14.00 6.77 -1.90
C VAL A 337 12.92 6.48 -0.86
N GLU A 338 13.30 6.33 0.42
CA GLU A 338 12.36 6.08 1.52
C GLU A 338 11.46 7.29 1.84
N ALA A 339 11.96 8.50 1.62
CA ALA A 339 11.18 9.74 1.80
C ALA A 339 10.21 10.01 0.65
N CYS A 340 10.58 9.65 -0.59
CA CYS A 340 9.80 9.91 -1.81
C CYS A 340 9.66 8.65 -2.68
N PRO A 341 9.11 7.55 -2.17
CA PRO A 341 9.09 6.26 -2.88
C PRO A 341 8.25 6.29 -4.16
N LEU A 342 7.17 7.09 -4.20
CA LEU A 342 6.30 7.22 -5.37
C LEU A 342 7.04 7.83 -6.57
N ASP A 343 7.75 8.93 -6.35
CA ASP A 343 8.52 9.57 -7.41
C ASP A 343 9.70 8.69 -7.84
N SER A 344 10.40 8.09 -6.87
CA SER A 344 11.52 7.19 -7.12
C SER A 344 11.14 5.99 -7.99
N VAL A 345 10.00 5.35 -7.71
CA VAL A 345 9.56 4.18 -8.49
C VAL A 345 9.10 4.57 -9.89
N ARG A 346 8.44 5.72 -10.05
CA ARG A 346 8.04 6.26 -11.35
C ARG A 346 9.24 6.65 -12.21
N ASP A 347 10.23 7.31 -11.61
CA ASP A 347 11.47 7.68 -12.29
C ASP A 347 12.25 6.45 -12.76
N ALA A 348 12.31 5.43 -11.90
CA ALA A 348 12.91 4.16 -12.24
C ALA A 348 12.20 3.47 -13.42
N ALA A 349 10.87 3.38 -13.38
CA ALA A 349 10.08 2.74 -14.44
C ALA A 349 10.28 3.44 -15.79
N ARG A 350 10.29 4.78 -15.81
CA ARG A 350 10.59 5.57 -17.02
C ARG A 350 12.03 5.40 -17.49
N ARG A 351 13.02 5.44 -16.57
CA ARG A 351 14.44 5.35 -16.89
C ARG A 351 14.80 4.04 -17.58
N TRP A 352 14.25 2.94 -17.10
CA TRP A 352 14.55 1.60 -17.64
C TRP A 352 13.49 1.06 -18.60
N ASP A 353 12.47 1.86 -18.92
CA ASP A 353 11.36 1.49 -19.82
C ASP A 353 10.79 0.11 -19.47
N CYS A 354 10.52 -0.12 -18.20
CA CYS A 354 10.01 -1.41 -17.69
C CYS A 354 9.19 -1.24 -16.41
N VAL A 355 8.57 -2.32 -15.97
CA VAL A 355 7.86 -2.34 -14.70
C VAL A 355 8.84 -2.42 -13.54
N VAL A 356 8.65 -1.57 -12.53
CA VAL A 356 9.44 -1.57 -11.30
C VAL A 356 8.53 -1.84 -10.10
N LEU A 357 8.85 -2.89 -9.35
CA LEU A 357 8.22 -3.27 -8.10
C LEU A 357 9.16 -2.87 -6.95
N LEU A 358 8.91 -1.72 -6.33
CA LEU A 358 9.66 -1.25 -5.16
C LEU A 358 9.13 -1.91 -3.90
N LYS A 359 9.94 -2.81 -3.33
CA LYS A 359 9.61 -3.52 -2.07
C LYS A 359 9.67 -2.56 -0.88
N GLY A 360 8.59 -2.52 -0.08
CA GLY A 360 8.47 -1.66 1.11
C GLY A 360 7.42 -2.18 2.08
N HIS A 361 7.10 -1.40 3.10
CA HIS A 361 5.95 -1.69 3.99
C HIS A 361 4.67 -1.76 3.14
N HIS A 362 4.42 -0.74 2.34
CA HIS A 362 3.55 -0.83 1.16
C HIS A 362 4.43 -0.97 -0.08
N THR A 363 4.19 -1.99 -0.87
CA THR A 363 4.93 -2.22 -2.12
C THR A 363 4.30 -1.42 -3.24
N LEU A 364 5.12 -0.70 -4.01
CA LEU A 364 4.69 0.07 -5.16
C LEU A 364 5.09 -0.63 -6.46
N VAL A 365 4.15 -0.78 -7.39
CA VAL A 365 4.41 -1.29 -8.74
C VAL A 365 4.10 -0.18 -9.72
N ALA A 366 5.13 0.33 -10.39
CA ALA A 366 5.00 1.38 -11.41
C ALA A 366 5.26 0.83 -12.81
N ASP A 367 4.53 1.35 -13.80
CA ASP A 367 4.84 1.15 -15.20
C ASP A 367 5.47 2.40 -15.84
N PRO A 368 6.04 2.29 -17.06
CA PRO A 368 6.66 3.42 -17.74
C PRO A 368 5.69 4.59 -18.02
N ASP A 369 4.40 4.32 -18.14
CA ASP A 369 3.37 5.34 -18.38
C ASP A 369 3.00 6.13 -17.13
N GLY A 370 3.54 5.74 -15.96
CA GLY A 370 3.39 6.43 -14.69
C GLY A 370 2.19 5.98 -13.85
N ARG A 371 1.48 4.91 -14.25
CA ARG A 371 0.48 4.25 -13.41
C ARG A 371 1.18 3.53 -12.28
N VAL A 372 0.56 3.55 -11.09
CA VAL A 372 1.11 2.87 -9.91
C VAL A 372 0.03 2.04 -9.23
N ARG A 373 0.35 0.80 -8.91
CA ARG A 373 -0.44 -0.02 -7.98
C ARG A 373 0.27 -0.16 -6.64
N VAL A 374 -0.49 0.02 -5.59
CA VAL A 374 0.00 -0.10 -4.22
C VAL A 374 -0.51 -1.40 -3.62
N THR A 375 0.39 -2.21 -3.10
CA THR A 375 0.03 -3.38 -2.31
C THR A 375 0.08 -3.02 -0.84
N THR A 376 -1.08 -3.12 -0.19
CA THR A 376 -1.27 -2.88 1.24
C THR A 376 -1.45 -4.16 2.05
N THR A 377 -1.42 -5.33 1.40
CA THR A 377 -1.45 -6.64 2.06
C THR A 377 -0.07 -7.00 2.60
N GLY A 378 -0.05 -7.76 3.68
CA GLY A 378 1.18 -8.22 4.31
C GLY A 378 1.25 -7.82 5.78
N VAL A 379 2.29 -8.29 6.43
CA VAL A 379 2.57 -8.05 7.86
C VAL A 379 4.01 -7.64 8.06
N PRO A 380 4.36 -6.88 9.11
CA PRO A 380 5.75 -6.49 9.38
C PRO A 380 6.73 -7.67 9.52
N TRP A 381 6.24 -8.85 9.92
CA TRP A 381 7.01 -10.08 9.98
C TRP A 381 7.54 -10.57 8.61
N LEU A 382 6.99 -10.06 7.50
CA LEU A 382 7.47 -10.33 6.15
C LEU A 382 8.86 -9.72 5.88
N ALA A 383 9.33 -8.81 6.71
CA ALA A 383 10.69 -8.30 6.69
C ALA A 383 11.70 -9.38 7.17
N THR A 384 11.79 -10.49 6.45
CA THR A 384 12.65 -11.63 6.72
C THR A 384 13.47 -12.00 5.48
N ALA A 385 14.66 -12.54 5.72
CA ALA A 385 15.55 -12.95 4.63
C ALA A 385 14.89 -14.00 3.71
N GLY A 386 15.01 -13.81 2.41
CA GLY A 386 14.49 -14.72 1.40
C GLY A 386 13.03 -14.48 0.98
N ALA A 387 12.31 -13.55 1.62
CA ALA A 387 10.95 -13.21 1.22
C ALA A 387 10.91 -12.60 -0.21
N GLY A 388 11.90 -11.79 -0.57
CA GLY A 388 12.09 -11.26 -1.93
C GLY A 388 12.30 -12.35 -2.97
N ASP A 389 13.09 -13.40 -2.64
CA ASP A 389 13.34 -14.53 -3.54
C ASP A 389 12.03 -15.25 -3.88
N VAL A 390 11.18 -15.50 -2.88
CA VAL A 390 9.84 -16.09 -3.07
C VAL A 390 8.97 -15.20 -3.95
N LEU A 391 8.96 -13.88 -3.70
CA LEU A 391 8.21 -12.91 -4.50
C LEU A 391 8.66 -12.92 -5.97
N ALA A 392 9.97 -12.88 -6.21
CA ALA A 392 10.53 -12.91 -7.57
C ALA A 392 10.09 -14.19 -8.31
N GLY A 393 10.15 -15.34 -7.65
CA GLY A 393 9.68 -16.62 -8.19
C GLY A 393 8.19 -16.59 -8.55
N LEU A 394 7.36 -16.05 -7.66
CA LEU A 394 5.91 -15.94 -7.85
C LEU A 394 5.54 -15.02 -9.02
N VAL A 395 6.19 -13.86 -9.13
CA VAL A 395 6.00 -12.93 -10.26
C VAL A 395 6.41 -13.60 -11.57
N GLY A 396 7.53 -14.34 -11.57
CA GLY A 396 7.97 -15.11 -12.74
C GLY A 396 6.96 -16.18 -13.17
N ALA A 397 6.31 -16.86 -12.23
CA ALA A 397 5.25 -17.82 -12.54
C ALA A 397 4.02 -17.17 -13.19
N LEU A 398 3.63 -15.96 -12.73
CA LEU A 398 2.52 -15.19 -13.29
C LEU A 398 2.84 -14.68 -14.71
N LEU A 399 4.06 -14.19 -14.94
CA LEU A 399 4.53 -13.81 -16.28
C LEU A 399 4.50 -15.02 -17.23
N ALA A 400 5.03 -16.15 -16.79
CA ALA A 400 5.01 -17.37 -17.59
C ALA A 400 3.60 -17.86 -17.90
N ALA A 401 2.67 -17.65 -17.00
CA ALA A 401 1.25 -17.94 -17.17
C ALA A 401 0.50 -16.96 -18.08
N GLY A 402 1.19 -15.91 -18.59
CA GLY A 402 0.70 -15.00 -19.61
C GLY A 402 0.17 -13.67 -19.10
N LEU A 403 0.40 -13.30 -17.84
CA LEU A 403 0.10 -11.94 -17.38
C LEU A 403 1.11 -10.95 -17.95
N GLU A 404 0.62 -9.78 -18.31
CA GLU A 404 1.49 -8.64 -18.62
C GLU A 404 2.35 -8.24 -17.41
N PRO A 405 3.54 -7.66 -17.59
CA PRO A 405 4.48 -7.35 -16.51
C PRO A 405 3.87 -6.56 -15.35
N TYR A 406 3.05 -5.55 -15.64
CA TYR A 406 2.40 -4.72 -14.63
C TYR A 406 1.38 -5.51 -13.78
N ASP A 407 0.58 -6.35 -14.43
CA ASP A 407 -0.38 -7.21 -13.75
C ASP A 407 0.32 -8.32 -12.95
N ALA A 408 1.35 -8.94 -13.53
CA ALA A 408 2.11 -10.02 -12.87
C ALA A 408 2.80 -9.52 -11.58
N ALA A 409 3.44 -8.35 -11.64
CA ALA A 409 4.07 -7.71 -10.48
C ALA A 409 3.04 -7.35 -9.41
N SER A 410 1.90 -6.76 -9.80
CA SER A 410 0.85 -6.31 -8.89
C SER A 410 0.14 -7.49 -8.20
N VAL A 411 -0.29 -8.49 -8.97
CA VAL A 411 -0.92 -9.71 -8.45
C VAL A 411 0.05 -10.51 -7.61
N GLY A 412 1.31 -10.64 -8.07
CA GLY A 412 2.37 -11.34 -7.33
C GLY A 412 2.64 -10.71 -5.97
N SER A 413 2.77 -9.38 -5.92
CA SER A 413 2.94 -8.63 -4.68
C SER A 413 1.74 -8.81 -3.73
N TRP A 414 0.51 -8.70 -4.24
CA TRP A 414 -0.70 -8.85 -3.44
C TRP A 414 -0.82 -10.28 -2.86
N VAL A 415 -0.65 -11.31 -3.69
CA VAL A 415 -0.73 -12.71 -3.26
C VAL A 415 0.37 -13.05 -2.26
N HIS A 416 1.59 -12.54 -2.46
CA HIS A 416 2.71 -12.72 -1.56
C HIS A 416 2.44 -12.10 -0.18
N GLY A 417 1.89 -10.88 -0.14
CA GLY A 417 1.51 -10.20 1.11
C GLY A 417 0.37 -10.92 1.83
N ALA A 418 -0.66 -11.36 1.11
CA ALA A 418 -1.76 -12.14 1.67
C ALA A 418 -1.27 -13.51 2.21
N ALA A 419 -0.38 -14.20 1.48
CA ALA A 419 0.22 -15.45 1.94
C ALA A 419 1.08 -15.25 3.20
N ALA A 420 1.76 -14.11 3.32
CA ALA A 420 2.50 -13.77 4.53
C ALA A 420 1.57 -13.51 5.72
N THR A 421 0.42 -12.87 5.51
CA THR A 421 -0.59 -12.65 6.54
C THR A 421 -1.11 -13.98 7.08
N GLU A 422 -1.47 -14.91 6.19
CA GLU A 422 -1.91 -16.26 6.55
C GLU A 422 -0.80 -17.06 7.27
N ALA A 423 0.42 -17.05 6.72
CA ALA A 423 1.56 -17.76 7.31
C ALA A 423 1.93 -17.26 8.69
N SER A 424 1.74 -15.96 8.94
CA SER A 424 2.06 -15.29 10.21
C SER A 424 1.03 -15.61 11.30
N GLY A 425 -0.26 -15.58 10.97
CA GLY A 425 -1.31 -15.69 11.99
C GLY A 425 -1.15 -14.68 13.14
N GLY A 426 -0.48 -13.53 12.87
CA GLY A 426 -0.15 -12.50 13.86
C GLY A 426 1.21 -12.67 14.55
N GLY A 427 1.97 -13.75 14.25
CA GLY A 427 3.27 -14.05 14.84
C GLY A 427 4.41 -14.11 13.83
N PRO A 428 5.63 -14.54 14.27
CA PRO A 428 6.80 -14.67 13.42
C PRO A 428 6.60 -15.65 12.26
N LEU A 429 7.21 -15.35 11.11
CA LEU A 429 7.20 -16.21 9.93
C LEU A 429 8.59 -16.36 9.30
N THR A 430 8.72 -17.32 8.39
CA THR A 430 9.89 -17.51 7.52
C THR A 430 9.46 -17.47 6.06
N ALA A 431 10.39 -17.10 5.15
CA ALA A 431 10.10 -17.01 3.72
C ALA A 431 9.54 -18.33 3.13
N SER A 432 10.04 -19.48 3.57
CA SER A 432 9.54 -20.79 3.12
C SER A 432 8.08 -21.03 3.49
N ARG A 433 7.61 -20.51 4.64
CA ARG A 433 6.21 -20.63 5.04
C ARG A 433 5.29 -19.78 4.15
N VAL A 434 5.77 -18.61 3.72
CA VAL A 434 5.03 -17.79 2.74
C VAL A 434 4.80 -18.55 1.45
N ALA A 435 5.84 -19.18 0.89
CA ALA A 435 5.71 -19.97 -0.34
C ALA A 435 4.68 -21.10 -0.23
N VAL A 436 4.59 -21.75 0.93
CA VAL A 436 3.63 -22.84 1.21
C VAL A 436 2.17 -22.32 1.21
N GLU A 437 1.92 -21.11 1.67
CA GLU A 437 0.56 -20.55 1.75
C GLU A 437 0.06 -19.97 0.41
N VAL A 438 0.94 -19.67 -0.55
CA VAL A 438 0.55 -19.11 -1.86
C VAL A 438 -0.57 -19.89 -2.55
N PRO A 439 -0.50 -21.24 -2.71
CA PRO A 439 -1.56 -21.99 -3.37
C PRO A 439 -2.91 -21.93 -2.63
N ARG A 440 -2.88 -21.80 -1.31
CA ARG A 440 -4.08 -21.65 -0.48
C ARG A 440 -4.75 -20.30 -0.75
N VAL A 441 -3.98 -19.20 -0.67
CA VAL A 441 -4.46 -17.83 -0.94
C VAL A 441 -5.06 -17.72 -2.34
N VAL A 442 -4.36 -18.26 -3.35
CA VAL A 442 -4.88 -18.29 -4.74
C VAL A 442 -6.23 -19.02 -4.81
N ARG A 443 -6.34 -20.20 -4.20
CA ARG A 443 -7.60 -20.97 -4.18
C ARG A 443 -8.73 -20.19 -3.51
N GLU A 444 -8.49 -19.58 -2.36
CA GLU A 444 -9.48 -18.81 -1.61
C GLU A 444 -9.91 -17.55 -2.39
N THR A 445 -8.96 -16.83 -3.00
CA THR A 445 -9.25 -15.69 -3.87
C THR A 445 -10.12 -16.08 -5.07
N LEU A 446 -9.82 -17.22 -5.71
CA LEU A 446 -10.60 -17.72 -6.84
C LEU A 446 -12.02 -18.17 -6.44
N ALA A 447 -12.18 -18.67 -5.20
CA ALA A 447 -13.47 -19.14 -4.68
C ALA A 447 -14.35 -18.01 -4.12
N ALA A 448 -13.78 -16.84 -3.81
CA ALA A 448 -14.54 -15.72 -3.24
C ALA A 448 -15.70 -15.30 -4.14
N PRO A 449 -16.90 -14.97 -3.59
CA PRO A 449 -18.03 -14.49 -4.39
C PRO A 449 -17.67 -13.19 -5.11
N GLY A 450 -18.18 -13.01 -6.34
CA GLY A 450 -17.99 -11.77 -7.08
C GLY A 450 -18.74 -10.60 -6.44
N PRO A 451 -18.39 -9.34 -6.77
CA PRO A 451 -19.14 -8.17 -6.32
C PRO A 451 -20.59 -8.30 -6.79
N GLY A 452 -21.55 -8.25 -5.85
CA GLY A 452 -22.98 -8.39 -6.10
C GLY A 452 -23.61 -9.75 -5.76
N ALA A 453 -22.86 -10.72 -5.23
CA ALA A 453 -23.41 -12.01 -4.81
C ALA A 453 -23.90 -12.04 -3.34
N LEU A 454 -23.77 -10.94 -2.62
CA LEU A 454 -24.36 -10.70 -1.29
C LEU A 454 -25.49 -9.67 -1.46
N GLY A 455 -26.62 -10.14 -2.00
CA GLY A 455 -27.87 -9.41 -2.08
C GLY A 455 -28.83 -9.86 -0.97
#